data_1dbfcc4faabd55d507afab811da37e00
#
_entry.id   1dbfcc4faabd55d507afab811da37e00
#
_cell.length_a   1.000
_cell.length_b   1.000
_cell.length_c   1.000
_cell.angle_alpha   90.00
_cell.angle_beta   90.00
_cell.angle_gamma   90.00
#
_symmetry.space_group_name_H-M   'P 1'
#
loop_
_entity.id
_entity.type
_entity.pdbx_description
1 polymer ?
#
loop_
_entity_poly.entity_id
_entity_poly.type
_entity_poly.pdbx_seq_one_letter_code
_entity_poly.pdbx_strand_id
1 'polypeptide(L)'
;MKLIKTIRYPVIFMLTAGLGMTLPGYSASSTDKTATEEINLETIKLLKALKAYGVDQKDKAVEQARAALENLDDRIGTLETEMLEQWEEMDQATRNKIQKSLQALRQQRTRVAEWYGSMKSSSASAWEHMKQGFSSAYSVLHEAWEKSEKEFNSDKQK
;
A
#
# COMPACT_ATOMS: atom_id res chain seq x y z
N MET A 1 13.29 15.79 -30.20
CA MET A 1 14.23 14.86 -29.54
C MET A 1 14.44 15.32 -28.11
N LYS A 2 13.70 14.79 -27.14
CA LYS A 2 13.90 15.07 -25.71
C LYS A 2 14.13 13.75 -24.98
N LEU A 3 15.32 13.62 -24.41
CA LEU A 3 15.81 12.46 -23.69
C LEU A 3 15.03 12.28 -22.37
N ILE A 4 14.44 11.10 -22.21
CA ILE A 4 13.85 10.65 -20.96
C ILE A 4 15.00 10.18 -20.05
N LYS A 5 15.21 10.88 -18.95
CA LYS A 5 16.18 10.53 -17.92
C LYS A 5 15.62 9.38 -17.07
N THR A 6 16.08 8.19 -17.35
CA THR A 6 15.82 7.00 -16.52
C THR A 6 16.67 7.11 -15.24
N ILE A 7 16.04 7.35 -14.11
CA ILE A 7 16.70 7.31 -12.80
C ILE A 7 16.75 5.84 -12.36
N ARG A 8 17.93 5.25 -12.49
CA ARG A 8 18.23 3.90 -11.98
C ARG A 8 18.78 4.06 -10.55
N TYR A 9 18.05 3.55 -9.57
CA TYR A 9 18.60 3.41 -8.22
C TYR A 9 19.62 2.27 -8.17
N PRO A 10 20.83 2.47 -7.62
CA PRO A 10 21.78 1.39 -7.44
C PRO A 10 21.38 0.57 -6.20
N VAL A 11 21.05 -0.69 -6.42
CA VAL A 11 21.02 -1.71 -5.36
C VAL A 11 22.47 -1.97 -4.94
N ILE A 12 22.83 -1.56 -3.73
CA ILE A 12 24.15 -1.84 -3.15
C ILE A 12 24.13 -3.29 -2.67
N PHE A 13 24.76 -4.17 -3.46
CA PHE A 13 25.08 -5.53 -3.06
C PHE A 13 26.38 -5.51 -2.22
N MET A 14 26.25 -5.67 -0.90
CA MET A 14 27.42 -5.99 -0.07
C MET A 14 27.66 -7.51 -0.13
N LEU A 15 28.73 -7.88 -0.81
CA LEU A 15 29.24 -9.23 -0.91
C LEU A 15 30.14 -9.48 0.32
N THR A 16 29.69 -10.26 1.28
CA THR A 16 30.58 -10.87 2.28
C THR A 16 30.72 -12.36 1.98
N ALA A 17 31.92 -12.75 1.61
CA ALA A 17 32.31 -14.14 1.43
C ALA A 17 32.41 -14.85 2.78
N GLY A 18 31.65 -15.93 2.97
CA GLY A 18 31.74 -16.85 4.09
C GLY A 18 31.43 -18.26 3.60
N LEU A 19 32.46 -19.11 3.57
CA LEU A 19 32.37 -20.55 3.27
C LEU A 19 31.50 -21.26 4.33
N GLY A 20 30.62 -22.17 3.88
CA GLY A 20 30.24 -23.27 4.74
C GLY A 20 28.82 -23.81 4.56
N MET A 21 28.73 -24.99 3.98
CA MET A 21 27.70 -26.04 4.11
C MET A 21 26.33 -25.86 3.44
N THR A 22 26.18 -26.64 2.40
CA THR A 22 24.94 -27.02 1.71
C THR A 22 23.93 -27.71 2.63
N LEU A 23 22.73 -27.13 2.72
CA LEU A 23 21.50 -27.87 2.98
C LEU A 23 20.44 -27.40 1.98
N PRO A 24 19.75 -28.30 1.28
CA PRO A 24 18.60 -27.93 0.45
C PRO A 24 17.38 -27.80 1.36
N GLY A 25 17.02 -26.57 1.70
CA GLY A 25 15.90 -26.29 2.60
C GLY A 25 15.26 -24.97 2.22
N TYR A 26 14.46 -24.98 1.19
CA TYR A 26 13.18 -24.35 1.09
C TYR A 26 12.95 -23.12 1.95
N SER A 27 12.99 -21.93 1.35
CA SER A 27 12.40 -20.72 1.92
C SER A 27 11.88 -19.79 0.84
N ALA A 28 10.76 -20.18 0.24
CA ALA A 28 9.93 -19.31 -0.59
C ALA A 28 8.65 -18.93 0.18
N SER A 29 8.77 -18.45 1.43
CA SER A 29 7.59 -18.06 2.24
C SER A 29 7.82 -16.87 3.17
N SER A 30 8.97 -16.22 3.16
CA SER A 30 9.26 -15.14 4.11
C SER A 30 9.06 -13.72 3.55
N THR A 31 8.99 -13.57 2.22
CA THR A 31 8.90 -12.23 1.60
C THR A 31 7.48 -11.67 1.64
N ASP A 32 6.48 -12.54 1.52
CA ASP A 32 5.06 -12.13 1.49
C ASP A 32 4.53 -11.69 2.87
N LYS A 33 4.93 -12.40 3.93
CA LYS A 33 4.52 -12.04 5.31
C LYS A 33 5.13 -10.73 5.80
N THR A 34 6.37 -10.45 5.42
CA THR A 34 7.07 -9.23 5.84
C THR A 34 6.48 -7.97 5.21
N ALA A 35 6.04 -8.01 3.95
CA ALA A 35 5.42 -6.87 3.28
C ALA A 35 4.07 -6.49 3.93
N THR A 36 3.19 -7.46 4.16
CA THR A 36 1.89 -7.23 4.82
C THR A 36 2.05 -6.75 6.27
N GLU A 37 3.00 -7.33 7.03
CA GLU A 37 3.28 -6.89 8.41
C GLU A 37 3.83 -5.47 8.45
N GLU A 38 4.68 -5.09 7.50
CA GLU A 38 5.24 -3.74 7.40
C GLU A 38 4.15 -2.70 7.10
N ILE A 39 3.25 -2.99 6.15
CA ILE A 39 2.11 -2.13 5.83
C ILE A 39 1.21 -1.95 7.05
N ASN A 40 0.92 -3.01 7.78
CA ASN A 40 0.11 -2.95 8.99
C ASN A 40 0.74 -2.03 10.05
N LEU A 41 2.06 -2.13 10.26
CA LEU A 41 2.79 -1.28 11.19
C LEU A 41 2.80 0.19 10.74
N GLU A 42 2.99 0.45 9.46
CA GLU A 42 2.96 1.81 8.90
C GLU A 42 1.57 2.44 9.04
N THR A 43 0.52 1.68 8.75
CA THR A 43 -0.87 2.14 8.91
C THR A 43 -1.17 2.46 10.37
N ILE A 44 -0.81 1.59 11.32
CA ILE A 44 -0.99 1.83 12.75
C ILE A 44 -0.24 3.07 13.22
N LYS A 45 1.01 3.26 12.76
CA LYS A 45 1.83 4.44 13.08
C LYS A 45 1.19 5.71 12.56
N LEU A 46 0.74 5.71 11.30
CA LEU A 46 0.05 6.86 10.70
C LEU A 46 -1.20 7.23 11.48
N LEU A 47 -2.09 6.28 11.73
CA LEU A 47 -3.36 6.53 12.42
C LEU A 47 -3.13 7.03 13.86
N LYS A 48 -2.13 6.48 14.55
CA LYS A 48 -1.73 6.94 15.88
C LYS A 48 -1.17 8.36 15.85
N ALA A 49 -0.32 8.68 14.88
CA ALA A 49 0.24 10.01 14.71
C ALA A 49 -0.85 11.04 14.38
N LEU A 50 -1.74 10.72 13.44
CA LEU A 50 -2.87 11.59 13.07
C LEU A 50 -3.76 11.88 14.29
N LYS A 51 -4.05 10.88 15.11
CA LYS A 51 -4.85 11.06 16.33
C LYS A 51 -4.22 12.03 17.32
N ALA A 52 -2.89 12.07 17.38
CA ALA A 52 -2.14 12.93 18.30
C ALA A 52 -1.99 14.37 17.81
N TYR A 53 -2.14 14.64 16.49
CA TYR A 53 -1.95 15.98 15.95
C TYR A 53 -3.16 16.89 16.18
N GLY A 54 -2.89 18.01 16.85
CA GLY A 54 -3.83 19.14 16.94
C GLY A 54 -3.83 19.99 15.67
N VAL A 55 -4.67 21.02 15.65
CA VAL A 55 -4.78 21.97 14.52
C VAL A 55 -3.47 22.73 14.26
N ASP A 56 -2.67 22.96 15.29
CA ASP A 56 -1.35 23.58 15.24
C ASP A 56 -0.30 22.73 14.48
N GLN A 57 -0.58 21.44 14.32
CA GLN A 57 0.27 20.48 13.62
C GLN A 57 -0.36 19.98 12.33
N LYS A 58 -1.38 20.66 11.82
CA LYS A 58 -2.13 20.30 10.62
C LYS A 58 -1.22 20.02 9.43
N ASP A 59 -0.24 20.88 9.16
CA ASP A 59 0.64 20.72 8.01
C ASP A 59 1.47 19.45 8.07
N LYS A 60 1.93 19.06 9.27
CA LYS A 60 2.64 17.78 9.49
C LYS A 60 1.72 16.59 9.24
N ALA A 61 0.50 16.66 9.72
CA ALA A 61 -0.50 15.60 9.52
C ALA A 61 -0.85 15.42 8.04
N VAL A 62 -1.03 16.53 7.31
CA VAL A 62 -1.31 16.52 5.87
C VAL A 62 -0.14 15.94 5.09
N GLU A 63 1.10 16.29 5.44
CA GLU A 63 2.29 15.74 4.79
C GLU A 63 2.45 14.24 5.03
N GLN A 64 2.22 13.76 6.25
CA GLN A 64 2.26 12.33 6.55
C GLN A 64 1.14 11.56 5.84
N ALA A 65 -0.06 12.13 5.78
CA ALA A 65 -1.16 11.54 5.04
C ALA A 65 -0.86 11.45 3.54
N ARG A 66 -0.20 12.47 2.96
CA ARG A 66 0.25 12.46 1.57
C ARG A 66 1.25 11.36 1.32
N ALA A 67 2.30 11.28 2.12
CA ALA A 67 3.34 10.26 1.97
C ALA A 67 2.77 8.83 2.09
N ALA A 68 1.83 8.61 3.00
CA ALA A 68 1.16 7.33 3.16
C ALA A 68 0.27 6.96 1.97
N LEU A 69 -0.42 7.94 1.36
CA LEU A 69 -1.19 7.73 0.14
C LEU A 69 -0.30 7.40 -1.05
N GLU A 70 0.81 8.12 -1.24
CA GLU A 70 1.77 7.86 -2.31
C GLU A 70 2.35 6.44 -2.20
N ASN A 71 2.76 6.02 -0.99
CA ASN A 71 3.25 4.66 -0.75
C ASN A 71 2.20 3.59 -1.08
N LEU A 72 0.95 3.82 -0.67
CA LEU A 72 -0.13 2.87 -0.95
C LEU A 72 -0.49 2.84 -2.45
N ASP A 73 -0.42 3.97 -3.16
CA ASP A 73 -0.63 4.04 -4.61
C ASP A 73 0.43 3.22 -5.37
N ASP A 74 1.69 3.30 -4.97
CA ASP A 74 2.78 2.50 -5.55
C ASP A 74 2.54 1.01 -5.33
N ARG A 75 2.08 0.62 -4.15
CA ARG A 75 1.75 -0.78 -3.83
C ARG A 75 0.54 -1.30 -4.60
N ILE A 76 -0.50 -0.48 -4.75
CA ILE A 76 -1.67 -0.82 -5.59
C ILE A 76 -1.22 -1.03 -7.04
N GLY A 77 -0.37 -0.15 -7.57
CA GLY A 77 0.18 -0.27 -8.92
C GLY A 77 1.02 -1.54 -9.11
N THR A 78 1.82 -1.92 -8.11
CA THR A 78 2.58 -3.18 -8.12
C THR A 78 1.65 -4.39 -8.16
N LEU A 79 0.64 -4.43 -7.28
CA LEU A 79 -0.34 -5.52 -7.24
C LEU A 79 -1.12 -5.65 -8.56
N GLU A 80 -1.54 -4.52 -9.15
CA GLU A 80 -2.21 -4.51 -10.44
C GLU A 80 -1.31 -5.05 -11.57
N THR A 81 -0.03 -4.72 -11.55
CA THR A 81 0.95 -5.20 -12.53
C THR A 81 1.14 -6.71 -12.40
N GLU A 82 1.36 -7.22 -11.19
CA GLU A 82 1.50 -8.66 -10.93
C GLU A 82 0.25 -9.45 -11.33
N MET A 83 -0.93 -8.91 -11.09
CA MET A 83 -2.19 -9.52 -11.51
C MET A 83 -2.33 -9.58 -13.03
N LEU A 84 -1.87 -8.54 -13.75
CA LEU A 84 -1.89 -8.52 -15.21
C LEU A 84 -0.89 -9.50 -15.81
N GLU A 85 0.29 -9.66 -15.24
CA GLU A 85 1.31 -10.61 -15.69
C GLU A 85 0.82 -12.07 -15.60
N GLN A 86 -0.01 -12.38 -14.60
CA GLN A 86 -0.54 -13.74 -14.39
C GLN A 86 -1.94 -13.92 -15.00
N TRP A 87 -2.50 -12.92 -15.66
CA TRP A 87 -3.87 -12.92 -16.14
C TRP A 87 -4.22 -14.11 -17.04
N GLU A 88 -3.31 -14.47 -17.96
CA GLU A 88 -3.53 -15.55 -18.93
C GLU A 88 -3.58 -16.93 -18.27
N GLU A 89 -2.91 -17.09 -17.12
CA GLU A 89 -2.84 -18.34 -16.37
C GLU A 89 -4.04 -18.55 -15.45
N MET A 90 -4.83 -17.50 -15.18
CA MET A 90 -5.98 -17.55 -14.29
C MET A 90 -7.23 -18.09 -14.98
N ASP A 91 -8.03 -18.84 -14.23
CA ASP A 91 -9.37 -19.22 -14.66
C ASP A 91 -10.35 -18.02 -14.63
N GLN A 92 -11.51 -18.18 -15.29
CA GLN A 92 -12.51 -17.11 -15.40
C GLN A 92 -13.07 -16.68 -14.03
N ALA A 93 -13.21 -17.61 -13.09
CA ALA A 93 -13.74 -17.31 -11.76
C ALA A 93 -12.76 -16.44 -10.97
N THR A 94 -11.48 -16.77 -11.03
CA THR A 94 -10.37 -16.00 -10.42
C THR A 94 -10.28 -14.61 -11.04
N ARG A 95 -10.30 -14.50 -12.38
CA ARG A 95 -10.30 -13.19 -13.06
C ARG A 95 -11.45 -12.29 -12.60
N ASN A 96 -12.67 -12.83 -12.53
CA ASN A 96 -13.84 -12.08 -12.07
C ASN A 96 -13.71 -11.62 -10.62
N LYS A 97 -13.15 -12.44 -9.74
CA LYS A 97 -12.92 -12.14 -8.34
C LYS A 97 -11.91 -11.00 -8.18
N ILE A 98 -10.77 -11.10 -8.87
CA ILE A 98 -9.71 -10.09 -8.88
C ILE A 98 -10.22 -8.75 -9.41
N GLN A 99 -10.96 -8.74 -10.52
CA GLN A 99 -11.56 -7.50 -11.05
C GLN A 99 -12.44 -6.79 -10.03
N LYS A 100 -13.27 -7.53 -9.30
CA LYS A 100 -14.13 -6.96 -8.25
C LYS A 100 -13.32 -6.40 -7.08
N SER A 101 -12.27 -7.10 -6.66
CA SER A 101 -11.37 -6.64 -5.59
C SER A 101 -10.62 -5.37 -5.99
N LEU A 102 -10.07 -5.30 -7.20
CA LEU A 102 -9.42 -4.10 -7.72
C LEU A 102 -10.39 -2.91 -7.85
N GLN A 103 -11.61 -3.16 -8.32
CA GLN A 103 -12.63 -2.11 -8.38
C GLN A 103 -12.95 -1.56 -6.99
N ALA A 104 -13.13 -2.42 -6.00
CA ALA A 104 -13.36 -2.02 -4.61
C ALA A 104 -12.18 -1.22 -4.04
N LEU A 105 -10.96 -1.68 -4.30
CA LEU A 105 -9.73 -1.03 -3.86
C LEU A 105 -9.61 0.39 -4.44
N ARG A 106 -9.84 0.56 -5.74
CA ARG A 106 -9.83 1.88 -6.42
C ARG A 106 -10.92 2.81 -5.87
N GLN A 107 -12.11 2.30 -5.56
CA GLN A 107 -13.18 3.08 -4.95
C GLN A 107 -12.80 3.58 -3.56
N GLN A 108 -12.21 2.73 -2.73
CA GLN A 108 -11.74 3.14 -1.40
C GLN A 108 -10.59 4.14 -1.49
N ARG A 109 -9.65 3.94 -2.42
CA ARG A 109 -8.58 4.90 -2.69
C ARG A 109 -9.12 6.28 -3.07
N THR A 110 -10.15 6.36 -3.91
CA THR A 110 -10.81 7.62 -4.28
C THR A 110 -11.41 8.31 -3.05
N ARG A 111 -12.10 7.57 -2.18
CA ARG A 111 -12.65 8.12 -0.93
C ARG A 111 -11.58 8.69 -0.01
N VAL A 112 -10.44 8.01 0.13
CA VAL A 112 -9.33 8.52 0.93
C VAL A 112 -8.77 9.82 0.33
N ALA A 113 -8.67 9.92 -1.01
CA ALA A 113 -8.23 11.13 -1.68
C ALA A 113 -9.19 12.32 -1.44
N GLU A 114 -10.48 12.07 -1.44
CA GLU A 114 -11.50 13.08 -1.12
C GLU A 114 -11.37 13.59 0.33
N TRP A 115 -11.20 12.68 1.28
CA TRP A 115 -10.96 13.03 2.68
C TRP A 115 -9.63 13.74 2.89
N TYR A 116 -8.56 13.33 2.17
CA TYR A 116 -7.27 14.03 2.18
C TYR A 116 -7.43 15.46 1.70
N GLY A 117 -8.12 15.70 0.58
CA GLY A 117 -8.40 17.04 0.07
C GLY A 117 -9.19 17.89 1.08
N SER A 118 -10.20 17.31 1.70
CA SER A 118 -11.01 17.95 2.74
C SER A 118 -10.19 18.27 3.99
N MET A 119 -9.32 17.37 4.44
CA MET A 119 -8.43 17.57 5.56
C MET A 119 -7.42 18.69 5.28
N LYS A 120 -6.80 18.69 4.10
CA LYS A 120 -5.84 19.71 3.65
C LYS A 120 -6.46 21.12 3.64
N SER A 121 -7.68 21.27 3.15
CA SER A 121 -8.40 22.55 3.02
C SER A 121 -9.23 22.93 4.24
N SER A 122 -9.30 22.09 5.28
CA SER A 122 -10.14 22.31 6.45
C SER A 122 -9.79 23.59 7.22
N SER A 123 -10.83 24.23 7.78
CA SER A 123 -10.67 25.26 8.81
C SER A 123 -10.23 24.64 10.14
N ALA A 124 -9.81 25.49 11.10
CA ALA A 124 -9.47 25.03 12.45
C ALA A 124 -10.65 24.31 13.14
N SER A 125 -11.86 24.80 12.95
CA SER A 125 -13.08 24.22 13.54
C SER A 125 -13.47 22.88 12.89
N ALA A 126 -13.13 22.65 11.62
CA ALA A 126 -13.43 21.42 10.89
C ALA A 126 -12.30 20.36 10.99
N TRP A 127 -11.13 20.75 11.47
CA TRP A 127 -9.92 19.93 11.47
C TRP A 127 -10.12 18.52 12.04
N GLU A 128 -10.66 18.42 13.25
CA GLU A 128 -10.85 17.13 13.93
C GLU A 128 -11.78 16.20 13.13
N HIS A 129 -12.86 16.74 12.60
CA HIS A 129 -13.81 15.97 11.79
C HIS A 129 -13.17 15.45 10.49
N MET A 130 -12.43 16.30 9.78
CA MET A 130 -11.79 15.93 8.51
C MET A 130 -10.64 14.92 8.74
N LYS A 131 -9.84 15.12 9.79
CA LYS A 131 -8.79 14.19 10.21
C LYS A 131 -9.38 12.81 10.58
N GLN A 132 -10.48 12.78 11.28
CA GLN A 132 -11.16 11.53 11.64
C GLN A 132 -11.76 10.83 10.41
N GLY A 133 -12.38 11.59 9.49
CA GLY A 133 -12.89 11.07 8.23
C GLY A 133 -11.78 10.45 7.36
N PHE A 134 -10.64 11.13 7.23
CA PHE A 134 -9.47 10.59 6.55
C PHE A 134 -8.99 9.29 7.21
N SER A 135 -8.81 9.28 8.53
CA SER A 135 -8.33 8.11 9.27
C SER A 135 -9.24 6.89 9.08
N SER A 136 -10.55 7.09 9.13
CA SER A 136 -11.53 6.03 8.91
C SER A 136 -11.50 5.51 7.47
N ALA A 137 -11.45 6.41 6.48
CA ALA A 137 -11.36 6.02 5.07
C ALA A 137 -10.05 5.28 4.77
N TYR A 138 -8.94 5.72 5.36
CA TYR A 138 -7.63 5.06 5.20
C TYR A 138 -7.62 3.63 5.78
N SER A 139 -8.25 3.42 6.95
CA SER A 139 -8.40 2.06 7.51
C SER A 139 -9.17 1.13 6.58
N VAL A 140 -10.29 1.62 6.01
CA VAL A 140 -11.10 0.82 5.06
C VAL A 140 -10.32 0.52 3.77
N LEU A 141 -9.52 1.46 3.28
CA LEU A 141 -8.64 1.24 2.12
C LEU A 141 -7.59 0.16 2.42
N HIS A 142 -6.99 0.22 3.61
CA HIS A 142 -6.01 -0.77 4.07
C HIS A 142 -6.63 -2.18 4.15
N GLU A 143 -7.83 -2.32 4.72
CA GLU A 143 -8.55 -3.59 4.76
C GLU A 143 -8.87 -4.12 3.35
N ALA A 144 -9.26 -3.23 2.42
CA ALA A 144 -9.50 -3.59 1.03
C ALA A 144 -8.21 -4.07 0.33
N TRP A 145 -7.07 -3.43 0.63
CA TRP A 145 -5.74 -3.86 0.17
C TRP A 145 -5.41 -5.27 0.67
N GLU A 146 -5.44 -5.52 1.99
CA GLU A 146 -5.14 -6.83 2.57
C GLU A 146 -6.01 -7.94 1.99
N LYS A 147 -7.29 -7.64 1.76
CA LYS A 147 -8.21 -8.58 1.14
C LYS A 147 -7.81 -8.91 -0.29
N SER A 148 -7.48 -7.89 -1.09
CA SER A 148 -7.08 -8.06 -2.49
C SER A 148 -5.78 -8.87 -2.61
N GLU A 149 -4.80 -8.59 -1.75
CA GLU A 149 -3.55 -9.31 -1.69
C GLU A 149 -3.73 -10.78 -1.28
N LYS A 150 -4.55 -11.05 -0.25
CA LYS A 150 -4.87 -12.43 0.16
C LYS A 150 -5.58 -13.20 -0.93
N GLU A 151 -6.52 -12.58 -1.64
CA GLU A 151 -7.25 -13.20 -2.74
C GLU A 151 -6.31 -13.56 -3.89
N PHE A 152 -5.38 -12.68 -4.23
CA PHE A 152 -4.39 -12.91 -5.26
C PHE A 152 -3.39 -14.02 -4.88
N ASN A 153 -2.84 -13.96 -3.65
CA ASN A 153 -1.86 -14.95 -3.21
C ASN A 153 -2.45 -16.34 -2.98
N SER A 154 -3.73 -16.45 -2.62
CA SER A 154 -4.38 -17.76 -2.46
C SER A 154 -4.54 -18.53 -3.76
N ASP A 155 -4.59 -17.83 -4.90
CA ASP A 155 -4.72 -18.45 -6.22
C ASP A 155 -3.35 -18.85 -6.82
N LYS A 156 -2.23 -18.25 -6.35
CA LYS A 156 -0.85 -18.68 -6.69
C LYS A 156 -0.47 -20.07 -6.12
N GLN A 157 -1.20 -20.56 -5.14
CA GLN A 157 -0.89 -21.82 -4.44
C GLN A 157 -1.69 -23.04 -4.95
N LYS A 158 -2.50 -22.88 -5.99
CA LYS A 158 -3.26 -23.96 -6.63
C LYS A 158 -2.61 -24.42 -7.91
#